data_2258e530a82b320585d4e6d13ecee379
#
_entry.id   2258e530a82b320585d4e6d13ecee379
#
_cell.length_a   1.000
_cell.length_b   1.000
_cell.length_c   1.000
_cell.angle_alpha   90.00
_cell.angle_beta   90.00
_cell.angle_gamma   90.00
#
_symmetry.space_group_name_H-M   'P 1'
#
loop_
_entity.id
_entity.type
_entity.pdbx_description
1 polymer ?
#
loop_
_entity_poly.entity_id
_entity_poly.type
_entity_poly.pdbx_seq_one_letter_code
_entity_poly.pdbx_strand_id
1 'polypeptide(L)'
;MRSNKKEPPTFSVVHRMSDGKVVDLQAWVGKSHTTHSDLPRFQTEALAGAIGATATPNTGDPLPLPWHWLYFLDPVRQDGTGDDGHPLKGGFLPPVALPRRMWAAGKLEVTKPLILGPAAEKVSVITSVESKDGRSG
;
A
#
# COMPACT_ATOMS: atom_id res chain seq x y z
N MET A 1 -21.00 -9.15 -39.31
CA MET A 1 -21.22 -7.99 -38.45
C MET A 1 -20.06 -7.88 -37.47
N ARG A 2 -19.13 -6.95 -37.68
CA ARG A 2 -17.99 -6.73 -36.76
C ARG A 2 -18.44 -5.73 -35.69
N SER A 3 -18.51 -6.17 -34.44
CA SER A 3 -18.79 -5.32 -33.29
C SER A 3 -17.62 -4.37 -33.06
N ASN A 4 -17.83 -3.09 -33.33
CA ASN A 4 -16.86 -2.03 -33.09
C ASN A 4 -16.94 -1.67 -31.58
N LYS A 5 -16.16 -2.37 -30.73
CA LYS A 5 -15.98 -1.95 -29.34
C LYS A 5 -15.18 -0.64 -29.37
N LYS A 6 -15.86 0.48 -29.18
CA LYS A 6 -15.23 1.76 -28.87
C LYS A 6 -14.45 1.59 -27.57
N GLU A 7 -13.12 1.68 -27.65
CA GLU A 7 -12.28 1.83 -26.46
C GLU A 7 -12.71 3.11 -25.73
N PRO A 8 -12.82 3.07 -24.39
CA PRO A 8 -13.11 4.27 -23.63
C PRO A 8 -11.99 5.30 -23.83
N PRO A 9 -12.29 6.60 -23.85
CA PRO A 9 -11.27 7.63 -24.01
C PRO A 9 -10.26 7.54 -22.87
N THR A 10 -8.99 7.41 -23.24
CA THR A 10 -7.86 7.44 -22.28
C THR A 10 -7.68 8.90 -21.86
N PHE A 11 -8.16 9.25 -20.68
CA PHE A 11 -7.89 10.55 -20.07
C PHE A 11 -6.49 10.48 -19.44
N SER A 12 -5.52 11.19 -19.98
CA SER A 12 -4.23 11.42 -19.31
C SER A 12 -4.46 12.30 -18.09
N VAL A 13 -4.28 11.75 -16.90
CA VAL A 13 -4.27 12.53 -15.65
C VAL A 13 -2.86 13.08 -15.48
N VAL A 14 -2.66 14.33 -15.88
CA VAL A 14 -1.36 15.00 -15.84
C VAL A 14 -1.28 15.86 -14.59
N HIS A 15 -0.26 15.66 -13.79
CA HIS A 15 0.01 16.48 -12.61
C HIS A 15 1.27 17.32 -12.80
N ARG A 16 1.17 18.63 -12.53
CA ARG A 16 2.32 19.54 -12.60
C ARG A 16 3.02 19.58 -11.25
N MET A 17 4.29 19.22 -11.23
CA MET A 17 5.15 19.29 -10.06
C MET A 17 5.50 20.74 -9.73
N SER A 18 5.94 21.00 -8.49
CA SER A 18 6.39 22.32 -8.04
C SER A 18 7.60 22.87 -8.82
N ASP A 19 8.40 22.00 -9.42
CA ASP A 19 9.53 22.33 -10.32
C ASP A 19 9.11 22.54 -11.78
N GLY A 20 7.80 22.58 -12.07
CA GLY A 20 7.24 22.75 -13.40
C GLY A 20 7.19 21.48 -14.25
N LYS A 21 7.74 20.38 -13.76
CA LYS A 21 7.74 19.08 -14.46
C LYS A 21 6.32 18.50 -14.50
N VAL A 22 5.94 18.02 -15.67
CA VAL A 22 4.64 17.35 -15.88
C VAL A 22 4.84 15.85 -15.73
N VAL A 23 4.03 15.21 -14.87
CA VAL A 23 4.06 13.77 -14.64
C VAL A 23 2.74 13.16 -15.08
N ASP A 24 2.80 12.16 -15.94
CA ASP A 24 1.64 11.35 -16.29
C ASP A 24 1.39 10.34 -15.19
N LEU A 25 0.36 10.56 -14.38
CA LEU A 25 0.02 9.70 -13.25
C LEU A 25 -0.51 8.32 -13.70
N GLN A 26 -1.01 8.20 -14.93
CA GLN A 26 -1.47 6.93 -15.48
C GLN A 26 -0.32 5.93 -15.69
N ALA A 27 0.91 6.40 -15.83
CA ALA A 27 2.10 5.55 -15.90
C ALA A 27 2.35 4.73 -14.61
N TRP A 28 1.68 5.07 -13.51
CA TRP A 28 1.73 4.30 -12.27
C TRP A 28 0.69 3.18 -12.17
N VAL A 29 -0.37 3.22 -12.97
CA VAL A 29 -1.40 2.16 -12.99
C VAL A 29 -0.78 0.84 -13.46
N GLY A 30 -1.06 -0.24 -12.74
CA GLY A 30 -0.46 -1.55 -12.96
C GLY A 30 0.92 -1.75 -12.32
N LYS A 31 1.55 -0.69 -11.77
CA LYS A 31 2.81 -0.83 -11.04
C LYS A 31 2.60 -1.72 -9.82
N SER A 32 3.48 -2.68 -9.62
CA SER A 32 3.41 -3.64 -8.52
C SER A 32 4.65 -3.56 -7.64
N HIS A 33 4.48 -3.93 -6.38
CA HIS A 33 5.55 -4.08 -5.39
C HIS A 33 5.28 -5.32 -4.55
N THR A 34 6.28 -6.17 -4.39
CA THR A 34 6.18 -7.42 -3.66
C THR A 34 7.10 -7.38 -2.44
N THR A 35 6.54 -7.74 -1.29
CA THR A 35 7.28 -7.86 -0.02
C THR A 35 7.09 -9.27 0.54
N HIS A 36 8.14 -9.86 1.08
CA HIS A 36 8.12 -11.17 1.73
C HIS A 36 8.25 -11.04 3.24
N SER A 37 7.67 -11.97 3.97
CA SER A 37 7.85 -12.09 5.41
C SER A 37 7.71 -13.53 5.85
N ASP A 38 8.57 -13.97 6.78
CA ASP A 38 8.49 -15.29 7.41
C ASP A 38 7.45 -15.36 8.54
N LEU A 39 6.69 -14.30 8.76
CA LEU A 39 5.68 -14.16 9.81
C LEU A 39 6.15 -14.67 11.18
N PRO A 40 7.29 -14.19 11.71
CA PRO A 40 7.80 -14.67 12.99
C PRO A 40 6.88 -14.27 14.14
N ARG A 41 6.80 -15.12 15.16
CA ARG A 41 5.87 -14.97 16.30
C ARG A 41 6.13 -13.71 17.14
N PHE A 42 7.35 -13.20 17.15
CA PHE A 42 7.75 -12.09 18.02
C PHE A 42 6.85 -10.85 17.88
N GLN A 43 6.53 -10.41 16.67
CA GLN A 43 5.69 -9.21 16.44
C GLN A 43 4.27 -9.44 16.97
N THR A 44 3.75 -10.63 16.80
CA THR A 44 2.42 -11.03 17.33
C THR A 44 2.42 -11.03 18.84
N GLU A 45 3.45 -11.57 19.50
CA GLU A 45 3.60 -11.54 20.96
C GLU A 45 3.72 -10.12 21.50
N ALA A 46 4.54 -9.29 20.84
CA ALA A 46 4.74 -7.90 21.25
C ALA A 46 3.43 -7.11 21.19
N LEU A 47 2.66 -7.26 20.09
CA LEU A 47 1.35 -6.61 19.98
C LEU A 47 0.36 -7.14 21.02
N ALA A 48 0.26 -8.46 21.18
CA ALA A 48 -0.62 -9.09 22.17
C ALA A 48 -0.37 -8.52 23.58
N GLY A 49 0.90 -8.43 23.98
CA GLY A 49 1.30 -7.82 25.24
C GLY A 49 0.93 -6.34 25.34
N ALA A 50 1.19 -5.56 24.29
CA ALA A 50 0.92 -4.13 24.27
C ALA A 50 -0.57 -3.78 24.39
N ILE A 51 -1.45 -4.58 23.81
CA ILE A 51 -2.91 -4.35 23.84
C ILE A 51 -3.63 -5.16 24.93
N GLY A 52 -2.91 -5.94 25.74
CA GLY A 52 -3.52 -6.81 26.77
C GLY A 52 -4.43 -7.88 26.17
N ALA A 53 -4.06 -8.49 25.05
CA ALA A 53 -4.85 -9.54 24.44
C ALA A 53 -4.96 -10.77 25.34
N THR A 54 -6.14 -11.38 25.42
CA THR A 54 -6.41 -12.56 26.26
C THR A 54 -5.74 -13.83 25.75
N ALA A 55 -5.34 -13.86 24.48
CA ALA A 55 -4.62 -14.96 23.86
C ALA A 55 -3.60 -14.44 22.84
N THR A 56 -2.48 -15.14 22.75
CA THR A 56 -1.44 -14.88 21.77
C THR A 56 -1.36 -16.06 20.80
N PRO A 57 -1.52 -15.86 19.49
CA PRO A 57 -1.36 -16.92 18.51
C PRO A 57 0.03 -17.56 18.56
N ASN A 58 0.09 -18.88 18.39
CA ASN A 58 1.32 -19.64 18.25
C ASN A 58 1.67 -19.84 16.77
N THR A 59 2.90 -20.23 16.50
CA THR A 59 3.28 -20.72 15.16
C THR A 59 2.34 -21.85 14.74
N GLY A 60 1.77 -21.74 13.56
CA GLY A 60 0.76 -22.66 13.03
C GLY A 60 -0.68 -22.21 13.23
N ASP A 61 -0.93 -21.20 14.09
CA ASP A 61 -2.27 -20.66 14.30
C ASP A 61 -2.62 -19.59 13.23
N PRO A 62 -3.92 -19.39 12.97
CA PRO A 62 -4.39 -18.27 12.14
C PRO A 62 -4.01 -16.92 12.76
N LEU A 63 -3.45 -16.04 11.95
CA LEU A 63 -3.15 -14.67 12.35
C LEU A 63 -4.43 -13.84 12.42
N PRO A 64 -4.74 -13.19 13.57
CA PRO A 64 -5.90 -12.32 13.68
C PRO A 64 -5.88 -11.15 12.71
N LEU A 65 -7.03 -10.71 12.24
CA LEU A 65 -7.15 -9.48 11.46
C LEU A 65 -7.23 -8.26 12.40
N PRO A 66 -6.56 -7.17 12.09
CA PRO A 66 -5.66 -6.89 10.95
C PRO A 66 -4.15 -7.06 11.29
N TRP A 67 -3.77 -7.99 12.15
CA TRP A 67 -2.39 -8.14 12.65
C TRP A 67 -1.36 -8.44 11.55
N HIS A 68 -1.80 -8.79 10.33
CA HIS A 68 -0.90 -8.89 9.16
C HIS A 68 -0.15 -7.59 8.86
N TRP A 69 -0.60 -6.43 9.36
CA TRP A 69 0.09 -5.14 9.23
C TRP A 69 1.39 -5.04 10.04
N LEU A 70 1.62 -5.96 10.99
CA LEU A 70 2.90 -6.08 11.70
C LEU A 70 4.03 -6.60 10.81
N TYR A 71 3.67 -7.16 9.68
CA TYR A 71 4.56 -7.85 8.75
C TYR A 71 4.63 -7.12 7.41
N PHE A 72 5.47 -7.62 6.51
CA PHE A 72 5.65 -7.04 5.17
C PHE A 72 6.08 -5.57 5.22
N LEU A 73 6.91 -5.23 6.20
CA LEU A 73 7.46 -3.89 6.36
C LEU A 73 8.58 -3.68 5.34
N ASP A 74 8.60 -2.50 4.73
CA ASP A 74 9.66 -2.04 3.84
C ASP A 74 10.53 -1.03 4.64
N PRO A 75 11.67 -1.45 5.21
CA PRO A 75 12.52 -0.53 5.94
C PRO A 75 13.11 0.51 4.99
N VAL A 76 12.99 1.78 5.37
CA VAL A 76 13.50 2.91 4.61
C VAL A 76 14.61 3.58 5.41
N ARG A 77 15.72 3.91 4.74
CA ARG A 77 16.79 4.69 5.35
C ARG A 77 16.30 6.12 5.62
N GLN A 78 16.91 6.79 6.58
CA GLN A 78 16.55 8.18 6.93
C GLN A 78 16.65 9.13 5.73
N ASP A 79 17.66 8.97 4.88
CA ASP A 79 17.84 9.78 3.66
C ASP A 79 16.79 9.48 2.55
N GLY A 80 16.07 8.38 2.67
CA GLY A 80 14.94 8.00 1.82
C GLY A 80 13.57 8.36 2.39
N THR A 81 13.52 9.07 3.55
CA THR A 81 12.29 9.44 4.25
C THR A 81 11.99 10.92 4.04
N GLY A 82 10.74 11.23 3.72
CA GLY A 82 10.25 12.60 3.60
C GLY A 82 9.89 13.21 4.95
N ASP A 83 9.60 14.52 4.97
CA ASP A 83 9.23 15.28 6.17
C ASP A 83 7.95 14.73 6.85
N ASP A 84 7.12 14.02 6.11
CA ASP A 84 5.92 13.34 6.60
C ASP A 84 6.19 11.97 7.26
N GLY A 85 7.46 11.58 7.40
CA GLY A 85 7.89 10.32 8.00
C GLY A 85 7.68 9.08 7.10
N HIS A 86 7.31 9.27 5.84
CA HIS A 86 7.07 8.19 4.89
C HIS A 86 8.18 8.12 3.83
N PRO A 87 8.33 6.99 3.12
CA PRO A 87 9.23 6.90 1.98
C PRO A 87 9.02 8.05 0.98
N LEU A 88 10.10 8.57 0.40
CA LEU A 88 10.01 9.59 -0.64
C LEU A 88 9.08 9.15 -1.77
N LYS A 89 8.33 10.10 -2.33
CA LYS A 89 7.42 9.85 -3.46
C LYS A 89 8.22 9.62 -4.76
N GLY A 90 7.60 8.95 -5.74
CA GLY A 90 8.22 8.65 -7.04
C GLY A 90 8.78 7.22 -7.14
N GLY A 91 8.80 6.48 -6.04
CA GLY A 91 9.06 5.05 -6.01
C GLY A 91 7.82 4.24 -6.43
N PHE A 92 7.25 3.46 -5.50
CA PHE A 92 6.00 2.73 -5.75
C PHE A 92 4.82 3.69 -5.95
N LEU A 93 4.64 4.67 -5.06
CA LEU A 93 3.60 5.70 -5.22
C LEU A 93 4.04 6.83 -6.17
N PRO A 94 3.11 7.43 -6.94
CA PRO A 94 3.42 8.51 -7.86
C PRO A 94 3.99 9.74 -7.14
N PRO A 95 4.84 10.55 -7.82
CA PRO A 95 5.47 11.73 -7.26
C PRO A 95 4.50 12.93 -7.26
N VAL A 96 3.40 12.84 -6.50
CA VAL A 96 2.43 13.94 -6.39
C VAL A 96 2.97 15.05 -5.48
N ALA A 97 2.87 16.29 -5.88
CA ALA A 97 3.41 17.45 -5.15
C ALA A 97 2.58 17.87 -3.92
N LEU A 98 1.53 17.11 -3.57
CA LEU A 98 0.72 17.40 -2.39
C LEU A 98 1.52 17.08 -1.10
N PRO A 99 1.48 17.97 -0.08
CA PRO A 99 2.34 17.83 1.11
C PRO A 99 1.96 16.67 2.01
N ARG A 100 0.68 16.28 2.03
CA ARG A 100 0.18 15.23 2.93
C ARG A 100 -0.20 13.98 2.17
N ARG A 101 -0.02 12.83 2.86
CA ARG A 101 -0.58 11.54 2.49
C ARG A 101 -1.57 11.13 3.56
N MET A 102 -2.74 10.65 3.16
CA MET A 102 -3.78 10.19 4.07
C MET A 102 -4.36 8.87 3.58
N TRP A 103 -4.54 7.94 4.51
CA TRP A 103 -5.33 6.75 4.27
C TRP A 103 -6.82 7.13 4.32
N ALA A 104 -7.50 7.04 3.19
CA ALA A 104 -8.91 7.44 3.10
C ALA A 104 -9.88 6.33 3.49
N ALA A 105 -9.65 5.11 2.98
CA ALA A 105 -10.48 3.94 3.25
C ALA A 105 -9.75 2.65 2.87
N GLY A 106 -10.25 1.51 3.36
CA GLY A 106 -9.77 0.19 2.99
C GLY A 106 -10.90 -0.83 3.09
N LYS A 107 -10.77 -1.92 2.32
CA LYS A 107 -11.62 -3.11 2.39
C LYS A 107 -10.73 -4.32 2.53
N LEU A 108 -11.04 -5.21 3.46
CA LEU A 108 -10.37 -6.48 3.64
C LEU A 108 -11.32 -7.61 3.28
N GLU A 109 -10.87 -8.49 2.41
CA GLU A 109 -11.55 -9.75 2.08
C GLU A 109 -10.61 -10.90 2.39
N VAL A 110 -11.06 -11.85 3.19
CA VAL A 110 -10.27 -13.01 3.61
C VAL A 110 -10.85 -14.26 2.99
N THR A 111 -10.13 -14.84 2.05
CA THR A 111 -10.51 -16.11 1.44
C THR A 111 -9.95 -17.31 2.21
N LYS A 112 -8.76 -17.13 2.81
CA LYS A 112 -8.10 -18.11 3.69
C LYS A 112 -7.35 -17.35 4.78
N PRO A 113 -7.27 -17.90 6.00
CA PRO A 113 -6.47 -17.28 7.05
C PRO A 113 -4.99 -17.28 6.69
N LEU A 114 -4.29 -16.23 7.04
CA LEU A 114 -2.83 -16.18 7.02
C LEU A 114 -2.33 -16.93 8.26
N ILE A 115 -1.42 -17.89 8.08
CA ILE A 115 -0.91 -18.74 9.17
C ILE A 115 0.41 -18.17 9.67
N LEU A 116 0.55 -18.06 10.99
CA LEU A 116 1.76 -17.58 11.64
C LEU A 116 2.91 -18.59 11.49
N GLY A 117 4.07 -18.14 11.07
CA GLY A 117 5.30 -18.94 10.94
C GLY A 117 5.73 -19.27 9.52
N PRO A 118 4.88 -19.81 8.63
CA PRO A 118 5.27 -20.00 7.23
C PRO A 118 5.53 -18.67 6.51
N ALA A 119 6.51 -18.69 5.60
CA ALA A 119 6.77 -17.54 4.73
C ALA A 119 5.55 -17.18 3.89
N ALA A 120 5.31 -15.89 3.74
CA ALA A 120 4.21 -15.35 2.96
C ALA A 120 4.67 -14.15 2.10
N GLU A 121 3.89 -13.86 1.09
CA GLU A 121 4.12 -12.78 0.13
C GLU A 121 2.96 -11.79 0.15
N LYS A 122 3.29 -10.50 0.12
CA LYS A 122 2.34 -9.42 -0.12
C LYS A 122 2.63 -8.80 -1.48
N VAL A 123 1.67 -8.85 -2.37
CA VAL A 123 1.74 -8.14 -3.66
C VAL A 123 0.82 -6.93 -3.60
N SER A 124 1.40 -5.75 -3.79
CA SER A 124 0.68 -4.47 -3.87
C SER A 124 0.63 -4.03 -5.34
N VAL A 125 -0.55 -3.65 -5.82
CA VAL A 125 -0.74 -3.17 -7.20
C VAL A 125 -1.51 -1.87 -7.18
N ILE A 126 -1.06 -0.86 -7.94
CA ILE A 126 -1.82 0.37 -8.16
C ILE A 126 -2.88 0.08 -9.21
N THR A 127 -4.13 0.05 -8.82
CA THR A 127 -5.25 -0.27 -9.72
C THR A 127 -5.82 0.95 -10.44
N SER A 128 -5.73 2.13 -9.80
CA SER A 128 -6.15 3.40 -10.41
C SER A 128 -5.42 4.58 -9.77
N VAL A 129 -5.27 5.66 -10.52
CA VAL A 129 -4.82 6.97 -10.02
C VAL A 129 -5.76 8.01 -10.58
N GLU A 130 -6.39 8.79 -9.70
CA GLU A 130 -7.35 9.85 -10.06
C GLU A 130 -6.94 11.16 -9.39
N SER A 131 -7.02 12.26 -10.13
CA SER A 131 -6.94 13.61 -9.57
C SER A 131 -8.36 14.12 -9.30
N LYS A 132 -8.57 14.65 -8.10
CA LYS A 132 -9.87 15.25 -7.71
C LYS A 132 -9.62 16.62 -7.10
N ASP A 133 -10.32 17.61 -7.61
CA ASP A 133 -10.31 18.94 -7.00
C ASP A 133 -11.23 18.94 -5.78
N GLY A 134 -10.68 19.21 -4.62
CA GLY A 134 -11.39 19.28 -3.35
C GLY A 134 -11.56 20.72 -2.85
N ARG A 135 -12.30 20.87 -1.74
CA ARG A 135 -12.46 22.21 -1.10
C ARG A 135 -11.17 22.78 -0.51
N SER A 136 -10.16 21.95 -0.32
CA SER A 136 -8.86 22.32 0.28
C SER A 136 -7.67 22.08 -0.65
N GLY A 137 -7.88 21.97 -1.92
CA GLY A 137 -6.89 21.69 -2.98
C GLY A 137 -7.10 20.38 -3.66
#